data_dc3ae1ed714b59c97491a95d4c033abc
#
_entry.id   dc3ae1ed714b59c97491a95d4c033abc
#
_cell.length_a   1.000
_cell.length_b   1.000
_cell.length_c   1.000
_cell.angle_alpha   90.00
_cell.angle_beta   90.00
_cell.angle_gamma   90.00
#
_symmetry.space_group_name_H-M   'P 1'
#
loop_
_entity.id
_entity.type
_entity.pdbx_description
1 polymer ?
#
loop_
_entity_poly.entity_id
_entity_poly.type
_entity_poly.pdbx_seq_one_letter_code
_entity_poly.pdbx_strand_id
1 'polypeptide(L)'
;MTMTNTESYASIAARERHVPRGLANTHAIFVDRAEGTKIWDVDGKEYLDFTSGIGVLNTGHRHPHVVRAVQTQLDRLMHTCFQVTMYEPYVELAARLCGLVGGAHKAVLFTTGAEGIENAVKIARAYTKRSGVVAFSGGFHGRSLLALTMTTSSPAYRQNFGPFAADVYHSPFPDEYHGWTTDRAIEALDELFSTEVMPEQVAAVVIEPELGEGGFIPAPAAFLQRLRAITQRHGIVLVADEVQSGFGRTGRMFGYQHAAIEPDLVVMAKSLAAGLPLSAVVGKAPIMDAPLPGGLGGTYGGNPLACASALAVLDVFEAEGLAARGAAIGDQLRGALLSLQARVPAIGDVRGLGAMLAIELVADPATKAPDAELAQRIIDAARDRGLLLLKCGPHKNVVRLLPPLTASPEEVTAGVARLEAAVLAARL
;
A
#
# COMPACT_ATOMS: atom_id res chain seq x y z
N MET A 1 -3.57 -40.16 22.80
CA MET A 1 -2.90 -40.40 21.50
C MET A 1 -1.80 -39.37 21.37
N THR A 2 -0.58 -39.77 21.73
CA THR A 2 0.62 -38.95 21.57
C THR A 2 0.97 -38.93 20.09
N MET A 3 0.79 -37.80 19.44
CA MET A 3 1.27 -37.56 18.07
C MET A 3 2.79 -37.43 18.10
N THR A 4 3.49 -38.53 17.96
CA THR A 4 4.91 -38.60 17.66
C THR A 4 5.05 -38.64 16.15
N ASN A 5 4.91 -37.50 15.50
CA ASN A 5 5.42 -37.33 14.14
C ASN A 5 5.89 -35.88 14.00
N THR A 6 7.18 -35.69 14.13
CA THR A 6 7.90 -34.45 13.94
C THR A 6 8.03 -34.15 12.45
N GLU A 7 6.92 -34.08 11.72
CA GLU A 7 6.91 -33.51 10.38
C GLU A 7 7.10 -31.99 10.53
N SER A 8 8.22 -31.47 10.05
CA SER A 8 8.45 -30.03 10.07
C SER A 8 7.44 -29.35 9.15
N TYR A 9 6.59 -28.47 9.71
CA TYR A 9 5.69 -27.63 8.91
C TYR A 9 6.43 -26.57 8.11
N ALA A 10 7.71 -26.29 8.38
CA ALA A 10 8.56 -25.41 7.60
C ALA A 10 9.08 -26.13 6.34
N SER A 11 8.17 -26.63 5.50
CA SER A 11 8.49 -27.31 4.25
C SER A 11 7.49 -26.98 3.14
N ILE A 12 7.96 -26.96 1.89
CA ILE A 12 7.11 -26.74 0.72
C ILE A 12 6.02 -27.81 0.62
N ALA A 13 6.33 -29.06 0.90
CA ALA A 13 5.37 -30.18 0.88
C ALA A 13 4.23 -29.96 1.90
N ALA A 14 4.53 -29.51 3.13
CA ALA A 14 3.52 -29.19 4.12
C ALA A 14 2.66 -28.00 3.68
N ARG A 15 3.28 -26.95 3.12
CA ARG A 15 2.57 -25.80 2.55
C ARG A 15 1.61 -26.19 1.44
N GLU A 16 2.03 -27.04 0.50
CA GLU A 16 1.18 -27.52 -0.61
C GLU A 16 0.01 -28.38 -0.13
N ARG A 17 0.24 -29.16 0.92
CA ARG A 17 -0.81 -30.00 1.51
C ARG A 17 -1.89 -29.23 2.24
N HIS A 18 -1.53 -28.14 2.93
CA HIS A 18 -2.43 -27.47 3.89
C HIS A 18 -2.87 -26.07 3.47
N VAL A 19 -2.21 -25.42 2.50
CA VAL A 19 -2.52 -24.07 2.06
C VAL A 19 -2.97 -24.08 0.60
N PRO A 20 -4.15 -23.54 0.28
CA PRO A 20 -4.66 -23.58 -1.08
C PRO A 20 -3.75 -22.81 -2.04
N ARG A 21 -3.63 -23.31 -3.27
CA ARG A 21 -2.79 -22.74 -4.34
C ARG A 21 -3.16 -21.29 -4.71
N GLY A 22 -4.39 -20.85 -4.42
CA GLY A 22 -4.83 -19.47 -4.65
C GLY A 22 -4.07 -18.43 -3.82
N LEU A 23 -3.43 -18.84 -2.72
CA LEU A 23 -2.46 -18.04 -1.98
C LEU A 23 -1.05 -18.34 -2.52
N ALA A 24 -0.58 -17.54 -3.49
CA ALA A 24 0.76 -17.71 -4.05
C ALA A 24 1.84 -17.05 -3.18
N ASN A 25 3.04 -17.62 -3.19
CA ASN A 25 4.23 -17.07 -2.55
C ASN A 25 5.24 -16.64 -3.61
N THR A 26 5.82 -15.44 -3.50
CA THR A 26 6.87 -14.97 -4.41
C THR A 26 8.20 -15.68 -4.14
N HIS A 27 8.53 -15.88 -2.87
CA HIS A 27 9.76 -16.55 -2.44
C HIS A 27 9.42 -17.85 -1.71
N ALA A 28 10.04 -18.94 -2.10
CA ALA A 28 9.87 -20.26 -1.48
C ALA A 28 10.86 -20.42 -0.29
N ILE A 29 10.77 -19.50 0.68
CA ILE A 29 11.58 -19.50 1.91
C ILE A 29 10.67 -19.50 3.13
N PHE A 30 11.12 -20.12 4.23
CA PHE A 30 10.46 -20.07 5.53
C PHE A 30 11.27 -19.17 6.44
N VAL A 31 10.66 -18.09 6.93
CA VAL A 31 11.32 -17.13 7.82
C VAL A 31 11.29 -17.65 9.24
N ASP A 32 12.46 -17.65 9.91
CA ASP A 32 12.61 -17.93 11.33
C ASP A 32 12.50 -16.66 12.17
N ARG A 33 13.28 -15.63 11.82
CA ARG A 33 13.32 -14.36 12.55
C ARG A 33 13.60 -13.17 11.62
N ALA A 34 13.28 -11.98 12.12
CA ALA A 34 13.53 -10.74 11.41
C ALA A 34 13.89 -9.60 12.38
N GLU A 35 14.73 -8.65 11.96
CA GLU A 35 15.13 -7.49 12.74
C GLU A 35 15.58 -6.34 11.83
N GLY A 36 15.12 -5.12 12.07
CA GLY A 36 15.48 -3.95 11.27
C GLY A 36 15.13 -4.15 9.79
N THR A 37 16.14 -4.17 8.94
CA THR A 37 16.02 -4.39 7.49
C THR A 37 16.23 -5.84 7.07
N LYS A 38 16.42 -6.76 8.02
CA LYS A 38 16.90 -8.12 7.74
C LYS A 38 15.90 -9.19 8.14
N ILE A 39 15.90 -10.27 7.35
CA ILE A 39 15.18 -11.51 7.61
C ILE A 39 16.18 -12.66 7.58
N TRP A 40 16.00 -13.67 8.44
CA TRP A 40 16.72 -14.95 8.40
C TRP A 40 15.72 -16.08 8.19
N ASP A 41 16.05 -16.97 7.29
CA ASP A 41 15.27 -18.17 7.09
C ASP A 41 15.63 -19.28 8.09
N VAL A 42 14.89 -20.38 8.02
CA VAL A 42 15.09 -21.57 8.90
C VAL A 42 16.43 -22.25 8.71
N ASP A 43 17.13 -22.00 7.59
CA ASP A 43 18.47 -22.51 7.30
C ASP A 43 19.56 -21.51 7.76
N GLY A 44 19.18 -20.37 8.34
CA GLY A 44 20.05 -19.34 8.87
C GLY A 44 20.58 -18.36 7.82
N LYS A 45 20.12 -18.43 6.58
CA LYS A 45 20.53 -17.49 5.52
C LYS A 45 19.90 -16.13 5.77
N GLU A 46 20.73 -15.07 5.68
CA GLU A 46 20.33 -13.67 5.83
C GLU A 46 19.91 -13.06 4.50
N TYR A 47 18.84 -12.26 4.56
CA TYR A 47 18.33 -11.45 3.44
C TYR A 47 18.12 -10.01 3.87
N LEU A 48 18.48 -9.03 3.01
CA LEU A 48 17.93 -7.69 3.10
C LEU A 48 16.49 -7.71 2.56
N ASP A 49 15.55 -7.18 3.35
CA ASP A 49 14.15 -7.15 2.99
C ASP A 49 13.76 -5.78 2.39
N PHE A 50 13.80 -5.71 1.06
CA PHE A 50 13.27 -4.55 0.33
C PHE A 50 11.83 -4.79 -0.15
N THR A 51 11.12 -5.71 0.51
CA THR A 51 9.67 -5.90 0.35
C THR A 51 8.89 -5.27 1.50
N SER A 52 9.49 -5.20 2.69
CA SER A 52 8.88 -4.72 3.95
C SER A 52 7.48 -5.29 4.18
N GLY A 53 7.26 -6.58 3.84
CA GLY A 53 5.93 -7.19 3.93
C GLY A 53 4.89 -6.53 3.02
N ILE A 54 5.27 -6.10 1.83
CA ILE A 54 4.48 -5.31 0.87
C ILE A 54 4.24 -3.88 1.40
N GLY A 55 5.32 -3.21 1.84
CA GLY A 55 5.29 -1.82 2.32
C GLY A 55 4.59 -1.63 3.68
N VAL A 56 4.62 -2.65 4.53
CA VAL A 56 4.02 -2.62 5.88
C VAL A 56 5.01 -2.13 6.94
N LEU A 57 6.30 -2.40 6.76
CA LEU A 57 7.31 -2.27 7.81
C LEU A 57 8.19 -1.03 7.60
N ASN A 58 7.57 0.16 7.56
CA ASN A 58 8.32 1.41 7.41
C ASN A 58 9.27 1.65 8.61
N THR A 59 8.92 1.19 9.80
CA THR A 59 9.78 1.22 11.01
C THR A 59 10.77 0.05 11.09
N GLY A 60 10.85 -0.79 10.07
CA GLY A 60 11.62 -2.03 10.09
C GLY A 60 10.97 -3.16 10.92
N HIS A 61 11.58 -4.32 10.84
CA HIS A 61 11.14 -5.48 11.62
C HIS A 61 11.43 -5.29 13.10
N ARG A 62 10.41 -5.51 13.95
CA ARG A 62 10.54 -5.55 15.41
C ARG A 62 11.22 -4.33 16.02
N HIS A 63 10.84 -3.12 15.58
CA HIS A 63 11.38 -1.91 16.19
C HIS A 63 11.23 -1.96 17.71
N PRO A 64 12.32 -1.73 18.51
CA PRO A 64 12.30 -1.99 19.96
C PRO A 64 11.22 -1.20 20.71
N HIS A 65 10.96 0.06 20.32
CA HIS A 65 9.90 0.88 20.93
C HIS A 65 8.51 0.28 20.68
N VAL A 66 8.22 -0.16 19.45
CA VAL A 66 6.96 -0.79 19.07
C VAL A 66 6.76 -2.11 19.82
N VAL A 67 7.80 -2.96 19.89
CA VAL A 67 7.73 -4.24 20.62
C VAL A 67 7.41 -4.02 22.09
N ARG A 68 8.08 -3.06 22.75
CA ARG A 68 7.80 -2.74 24.17
C ARG A 68 6.37 -2.25 24.39
N ALA A 69 5.86 -1.38 23.53
CA ALA A 69 4.49 -0.87 23.63
C ALA A 69 3.45 -2.00 23.52
N VAL A 70 3.64 -2.93 22.58
CA VAL A 70 2.76 -4.10 22.42
C VAL A 70 2.83 -5.01 23.64
N GLN A 71 4.03 -5.29 24.17
CA GLN A 71 4.21 -6.11 25.39
C GLN A 71 3.52 -5.47 26.60
N THR A 72 3.69 -4.18 26.81
CA THR A 72 3.03 -3.43 27.89
C THR A 72 1.49 -3.49 27.76
N GLN A 73 0.98 -3.35 26.55
CA GLN A 73 -0.47 -3.45 26.31
C GLN A 73 -0.99 -4.88 26.51
N LEU A 74 -0.20 -5.90 26.13
CA LEU A 74 -0.54 -7.30 26.31
C LEU A 74 -0.78 -7.66 27.80
N ASP A 75 0.01 -7.08 28.69
CA ASP A 75 -0.13 -7.29 30.14
C ASP A 75 -1.38 -6.62 30.74
N ARG A 76 -2.03 -5.70 29.99
CA ARG A 76 -3.23 -4.97 30.45
C ARG A 76 -4.51 -5.52 29.85
N LEU A 77 -4.55 -5.65 28.50
CA LEU A 77 -5.79 -5.95 27.79
C LEU A 77 -5.50 -6.37 26.34
N MET A 78 -6.02 -7.53 25.93
CA MET A 78 -5.92 -8.00 24.54
C MET A 78 -7.12 -7.58 23.68
N HIS A 79 -8.35 -7.64 24.22
CA HIS A 79 -9.56 -7.39 23.46
C HIS A 79 -10.79 -7.25 24.36
N THR A 80 -11.66 -6.27 24.03
CA THR A 80 -13.01 -6.16 24.61
C THR A 80 -14.05 -5.75 23.57
N CYS A 81 -13.68 -5.49 22.32
CA CYS A 81 -14.46 -4.81 21.29
C CYS A 81 -14.82 -3.37 21.69
N PHE A 82 -14.28 -2.37 21.00
CA PHE A 82 -14.47 -0.94 21.32
C PHE A 82 -15.96 -0.51 21.35
N GLN A 83 -16.81 -1.16 20.55
CA GLN A 83 -18.24 -0.91 20.53
C GLN A 83 -18.96 -1.42 21.78
N VAL A 84 -18.36 -2.33 22.54
CA VAL A 84 -18.92 -2.87 23.81
C VAL A 84 -18.39 -2.09 25.00
N THR A 85 -17.07 -1.92 25.08
CA THR A 85 -16.40 -1.14 26.14
C THR A 85 -15.24 -0.35 25.54
N MET A 86 -15.19 0.93 25.84
CA MET A 86 -14.17 1.85 25.36
C MET A 86 -12.82 1.61 26.06
N TYR A 87 -11.72 1.91 25.38
CA TYR A 87 -10.37 1.92 25.91
C TYR A 87 -9.54 3.06 25.33
N GLU A 88 -8.68 3.62 26.17
CA GLU A 88 -7.90 4.84 25.90
C GLU A 88 -7.05 4.75 24.60
N PRO A 89 -6.28 3.67 24.32
CA PRO A 89 -5.45 3.62 23.12
C PRO A 89 -6.19 3.82 21.79
N TYR A 90 -7.48 3.45 21.71
CA TYR A 90 -8.29 3.72 20.52
C TYR A 90 -8.54 5.23 20.35
N VAL A 91 -8.96 5.90 21.42
CA VAL A 91 -9.31 7.33 21.39
C VAL A 91 -8.08 8.17 21.15
N GLU A 92 -6.97 7.84 21.83
CA GLU A 92 -5.68 8.51 21.65
C GLU A 92 -5.18 8.37 20.21
N LEU A 93 -5.20 7.16 19.66
CA LEU A 93 -4.80 6.94 18.26
C LEU A 93 -5.70 7.72 17.30
N ALA A 94 -7.02 7.71 17.49
CA ALA A 94 -7.95 8.47 16.67
C ALA A 94 -7.61 9.96 16.69
N ALA A 95 -7.33 10.52 17.87
CA ALA A 95 -6.94 11.93 18.02
C ALA A 95 -5.62 12.25 17.31
N ARG A 96 -4.59 11.40 17.46
CA ARG A 96 -3.28 11.58 16.77
C ARG A 96 -3.42 11.49 15.24
N LEU A 97 -4.20 10.53 14.73
CA LEU A 97 -4.42 10.39 13.29
C LEU A 97 -5.18 11.60 12.72
N CYS A 98 -6.17 12.13 13.43
CA CYS A 98 -6.84 13.38 13.06
C CYS A 98 -5.85 14.55 13.00
N GLY A 99 -4.93 14.65 13.97
CA GLY A 99 -3.88 15.66 13.99
C GLY A 99 -2.94 15.61 12.78
N LEU A 100 -2.63 14.41 12.26
CA LEU A 100 -1.77 14.24 11.09
C LEU A 100 -2.41 14.73 9.79
N VAL A 101 -3.73 14.58 9.65
CA VAL A 101 -4.48 15.03 8.47
C VAL A 101 -4.80 16.52 8.54
N GLY A 102 -4.96 17.06 9.76
CA GLY A 102 -5.26 18.47 10.01
C GLY A 102 -6.76 18.78 10.05
N GLY A 103 -7.12 19.92 10.64
CA GLY A 103 -8.50 20.39 10.69
C GLY A 103 -9.42 19.63 11.66
N ALA A 104 -10.74 19.89 11.53
CA ALA A 104 -11.78 19.24 12.35
C ALA A 104 -12.16 17.87 11.75
N HIS A 105 -11.36 16.85 12.08
CA HIS A 105 -11.50 15.49 11.57
C HIS A 105 -11.96 14.52 12.67
N LYS A 106 -12.49 13.38 12.23
CA LYS A 106 -12.78 12.20 13.05
C LYS A 106 -12.14 10.96 12.42
N ALA A 107 -11.89 9.95 13.24
CA ALA A 107 -11.31 8.68 12.80
C ALA A 107 -12.16 7.51 13.29
N VAL A 108 -12.25 6.47 12.45
CA VAL A 108 -12.79 5.16 12.81
C VAL A 108 -11.77 4.09 12.40
N LEU A 109 -11.58 3.08 13.25
CA LEU A 109 -10.58 2.05 13.07
C LEU A 109 -11.20 0.73 12.65
N PHE A 110 -10.52 0.01 11.75
CA PHE A 110 -10.89 -1.30 11.24
C PHE A 110 -9.66 -2.22 11.25
N THR A 111 -9.78 -3.43 10.65
CA THR A 111 -8.72 -4.44 10.71
C THR A 111 -7.83 -4.43 9.47
N THR A 112 -8.40 -4.21 8.29
CA THR A 112 -7.68 -4.29 7.01
C THR A 112 -7.89 -3.07 6.13
N GLY A 113 -6.95 -2.80 5.20
CA GLY A 113 -7.11 -1.72 4.22
C GLY A 113 -8.37 -1.87 3.38
N ALA A 114 -8.76 -3.10 3.01
CA ALA A 114 -9.99 -3.38 2.29
C ALA A 114 -11.24 -2.95 3.09
N GLU A 115 -11.29 -3.26 4.40
CA GLU A 115 -12.35 -2.77 5.29
C GLU A 115 -12.38 -1.24 5.35
N GLY A 116 -11.20 -0.61 5.45
CA GLY A 116 -11.08 0.85 5.44
C GLY A 116 -11.68 1.45 4.18
N ILE A 117 -11.33 0.93 3.01
CA ILE A 117 -11.86 1.40 1.71
C ILE A 117 -13.38 1.18 1.62
N GLU A 118 -13.88 -0.01 1.96
CA GLU A 118 -15.33 -0.26 1.91
C GLU A 118 -16.12 0.64 2.86
N ASN A 119 -15.58 0.91 4.05
CA ASN A 119 -16.21 1.83 4.99
C ASN A 119 -16.08 3.30 4.56
N ALA A 120 -14.99 3.72 3.90
CA ALA A 120 -14.91 5.05 3.30
C ALA A 120 -16.00 5.26 2.25
N VAL A 121 -16.26 4.26 1.39
CA VAL A 121 -17.37 4.29 0.43
C VAL A 121 -18.74 4.33 1.15
N LYS A 122 -18.94 3.51 2.20
CA LYS A 122 -20.18 3.55 3.01
C LYS A 122 -20.42 4.94 3.61
N ILE A 123 -19.38 5.56 4.16
CA ILE A 123 -19.43 6.91 4.75
C ILE A 123 -19.79 7.94 3.67
N ALA A 124 -19.12 7.88 2.50
CA ALA A 124 -19.41 8.78 1.38
C ALA A 124 -20.84 8.63 0.87
N ARG A 125 -21.34 7.40 0.71
CA ARG A 125 -22.74 7.11 0.35
C ARG A 125 -23.73 7.62 1.39
N ALA A 126 -23.43 7.43 2.67
CA ALA A 126 -24.27 7.92 3.77
C ALA A 126 -24.33 9.46 3.80
N TYR A 127 -23.22 10.14 3.47
CA TYR A 127 -23.16 11.60 3.42
C TYR A 127 -23.87 12.18 2.19
N THR A 128 -23.50 11.73 1.01
CA THR A 128 -23.97 12.28 -0.26
C THR A 128 -25.37 11.81 -0.64
N LYS A 129 -25.86 10.67 -0.10
CA LYS A 129 -27.07 9.95 -0.51
C LYS A 129 -27.03 9.49 -1.98
N ARG A 130 -25.82 9.26 -2.51
CA ARG A 130 -25.55 8.79 -3.88
C ARG A 130 -24.95 7.39 -3.82
N SER A 131 -25.03 6.62 -4.92
CA SER A 131 -24.52 5.23 -4.97
C SER A 131 -23.24 5.04 -5.76
N GLY A 132 -23.00 5.89 -6.78
CA GLY A 132 -21.90 5.75 -7.71
C GLY A 132 -20.53 5.91 -7.05
N VAL A 133 -19.56 5.13 -7.50
CA VAL A 133 -18.14 5.23 -7.09
C VAL A 133 -17.28 5.19 -8.33
N VAL A 134 -16.35 6.13 -8.45
CA VAL A 134 -15.32 6.12 -9.50
C VAL A 134 -13.99 5.69 -8.89
N ALA A 135 -13.35 4.68 -9.48
CA ALA A 135 -11.98 4.25 -9.20
C ALA A 135 -11.12 4.37 -10.48
N PHE A 136 -9.82 4.17 -10.36
CA PHE A 136 -8.91 4.31 -11.49
C PHE A 136 -8.32 2.99 -11.95
N SER A 137 -8.12 2.85 -13.26
CA SER A 137 -7.47 1.68 -13.87
C SER A 137 -6.07 1.47 -13.29
N GLY A 138 -5.72 0.22 -13.00
CA GLY A 138 -4.47 -0.12 -12.33
C GLY A 138 -4.53 -0.04 -10.79
N GLY A 139 -5.60 0.51 -10.22
CA GLY A 139 -5.77 0.62 -8.77
C GLY A 139 -5.91 -0.72 -8.04
N PHE A 140 -5.45 -0.75 -6.78
CA PHE A 140 -5.62 -1.88 -5.87
C PHE A 140 -6.16 -1.39 -4.52
N HIS A 141 -7.43 -1.67 -4.27
CA HIS A 141 -8.14 -1.20 -3.07
C HIS A 141 -8.52 -2.33 -2.10
N GLY A 142 -8.16 -3.57 -2.43
CA GLY A 142 -8.41 -4.74 -1.58
C GLY A 142 -9.00 -5.93 -2.34
N ARG A 143 -9.36 -6.98 -1.58
CA ARG A 143 -9.88 -8.24 -2.13
C ARG A 143 -11.24 -8.66 -1.55
N SER A 144 -11.86 -7.87 -0.69
CA SER A 144 -13.28 -8.00 -0.34
C SER A 144 -14.14 -7.51 -1.50
N LEU A 145 -15.40 -7.89 -1.59
CA LEU A 145 -16.15 -7.84 -2.85
C LEU A 145 -16.26 -6.44 -3.47
N LEU A 146 -16.57 -5.40 -2.66
CA LEU A 146 -16.65 -4.03 -3.17
C LEU A 146 -15.24 -3.47 -3.48
N ALA A 147 -14.26 -3.69 -2.59
CA ALA A 147 -12.86 -3.28 -2.83
C ALA A 147 -12.27 -3.99 -4.05
N LEU A 148 -12.63 -5.28 -4.26
CA LEU A 148 -12.24 -6.05 -5.44
C LEU A 148 -12.89 -5.51 -6.71
N THR A 149 -14.10 -4.98 -6.63
CA THR A 149 -14.77 -4.34 -7.77
C THR A 149 -13.99 -3.12 -8.23
N MET A 150 -13.46 -2.32 -7.31
CA MET A 150 -12.61 -1.15 -7.60
C MET A 150 -11.17 -1.53 -8.02
N THR A 151 -10.71 -2.75 -7.68
CA THR A 151 -9.35 -3.22 -7.98
C THR A 151 -9.23 -3.69 -9.42
N THR A 152 -8.28 -3.13 -10.18
CA THR A 152 -8.04 -3.48 -11.60
C THR A 152 -6.56 -3.73 -11.92
N SER A 153 -5.68 -3.73 -10.92
CA SER A 153 -4.24 -3.90 -11.09
C SER A 153 -3.80 -5.25 -11.67
N SER A 154 -4.65 -6.29 -11.56
CA SER A 154 -4.38 -7.60 -12.16
C SER A 154 -5.68 -8.37 -12.43
N PRO A 155 -5.86 -8.96 -13.63
CA PRO A 155 -7.00 -9.83 -13.94
C PRO A 155 -7.10 -11.03 -12.98
N ALA A 156 -5.98 -11.56 -12.49
CA ALA A 156 -5.94 -12.71 -11.59
C ALA A 156 -6.68 -12.47 -10.25
N TYR A 157 -6.80 -11.21 -9.83
CA TYR A 157 -7.53 -10.87 -8.61
C TYR A 157 -9.05 -10.95 -8.78
N ARG A 158 -9.55 -10.82 -10.00
CA ARG A 158 -10.99 -10.71 -10.32
C ARG A 158 -11.57 -11.94 -11.01
N GLN A 159 -10.73 -12.73 -11.68
CA GLN A 159 -11.19 -13.84 -12.51
C GLN A 159 -12.02 -14.85 -11.69
N ASN A 160 -13.25 -15.12 -12.15
CA ASN A 160 -14.19 -16.07 -11.55
C ASN A 160 -14.73 -15.72 -10.15
N PHE A 161 -14.62 -14.45 -9.71
CA PHE A 161 -15.15 -13.99 -8.43
C PHE A 161 -16.42 -13.14 -8.54
N GLY A 162 -16.95 -12.90 -9.75
CA GLY A 162 -18.20 -12.17 -9.94
C GLY A 162 -19.45 -12.94 -9.46
N PRO A 163 -20.61 -12.28 -9.38
CA PRO A 163 -20.87 -10.92 -9.83
C PRO A 163 -20.24 -9.86 -8.91
N PHE A 164 -19.81 -8.73 -9.50
CA PHE A 164 -19.22 -7.61 -8.80
C PHE A 164 -20.30 -6.62 -8.31
N ALA A 165 -19.90 -5.70 -7.40
CA ALA A 165 -20.78 -4.67 -6.90
C ALA A 165 -21.24 -3.72 -8.03
N ALA A 166 -22.51 -3.30 -7.99
CA ALA A 166 -23.06 -2.33 -8.92
C ALA A 166 -22.53 -0.90 -8.62
N ASP A 167 -22.73 0.00 -9.58
CA ASP A 167 -22.42 1.43 -9.50
C ASP A 167 -20.95 1.74 -9.20
N VAL A 168 -20.04 0.92 -9.72
CA VAL A 168 -18.58 1.17 -9.69
C VAL A 168 -18.09 1.36 -11.11
N TYR A 169 -17.51 2.52 -11.35
CA TYR A 169 -17.03 2.97 -12.66
C TYR A 169 -15.51 3.10 -12.63
N HIS A 170 -14.84 2.92 -13.77
CA HIS A 170 -13.39 3.00 -13.85
C HIS A 170 -12.98 4.05 -14.88
N SER A 171 -12.14 5.00 -14.44
CA SER A 171 -11.49 5.98 -15.32
C SER A 171 -10.02 5.63 -15.49
N PRO A 172 -9.40 5.94 -16.64
CA PRO A 172 -7.96 5.77 -16.81
C PRO A 172 -7.16 6.58 -15.78
N PHE A 173 -6.09 5.97 -15.25
CA PHE A 173 -5.09 6.64 -14.41
C PHE A 173 -4.04 7.33 -15.29
N PRO A 174 -3.53 8.51 -14.96
CA PRO A 174 -2.44 9.14 -15.71
C PRO A 174 -1.14 8.31 -15.59
N ASP A 175 -0.56 7.98 -16.72
CA ASP A 175 0.68 7.21 -16.87
C ASP A 175 1.42 7.73 -18.10
N GLU A 176 2.25 8.76 -17.91
CA GLU A 176 2.91 9.47 -19.00
C GLU A 176 3.87 8.56 -19.78
N TYR A 177 4.51 7.61 -19.09
CA TYR A 177 5.38 6.63 -19.75
C TYR A 177 4.62 5.81 -20.79
N HIS A 178 3.36 5.44 -20.52
CA HIS A 178 2.49 4.71 -21.46
C HIS A 178 1.52 5.62 -22.24
N GLY A 179 1.74 6.94 -22.24
CA GLY A 179 1.00 7.90 -23.07
C GLY A 179 -0.35 8.35 -22.50
N TRP A 180 -0.62 8.08 -21.22
CA TRP A 180 -1.77 8.62 -20.50
C TRP A 180 -1.37 9.92 -19.78
N THR A 181 -1.44 11.04 -20.51
CA THR A 181 -1.16 12.36 -19.93
C THR A 181 -2.25 12.78 -18.96
N THR A 182 -1.96 13.79 -18.11
CA THR A 182 -2.96 14.42 -17.23
C THR A 182 -4.20 14.86 -18.00
N ASP A 183 -4.04 15.55 -19.15
CA ASP A 183 -5.17 16.03 -19.94
C ASP A 183 -6.04 14.89 -20.44
N ARG A 184 -5.44 13.87 -21.03
CA ARG A 184 -6.14 12.68 -21.52
C ARG A 184 -6.90 11.93 -20.42
N ALA A 185 -6.33 11.84 -19.22
CA ALA A 185 -6.99 11.17 -18.08
C ALA A 185 -8.18 11.99 -17.55
N ILE A 186 -8.09 13.32 -17.55
CA ILE A 186 -9.21 14.20 -17.17
C ILE A 186 -10.30 14.19 -18.24
N GLU A 187 -9.95 14.25 -19.54
CA GLU A 187 -10.91 14.12 -20.64
C GLU A 187 -11.69 12.80 -20.56
N ALA A 188 -11.01 11.69 -20.26
CA ALA A 188 -11.67 10.40 -20.07
C ALA A 188 -12.61 10.38 -18.85
N LEU A 189 -12.29 11.10 -17.77
CA LEU A 189 -13.20 11.25 -16.63
C LEU A 189 -14.43 12.10 -17.00
N ASP A 190 -14.25 13.17 -17.76
CA ASP A 190 -15.35 14.01 -18.24
C ASP A 190 -16.25 13.22 -19.23
N GLU A 191 -15.66 12.38 -20.08
CA GLU A 191 -16.41 11.47 -20.96
C GLU A 191 -17.23 10.45 -20.16
N LEU A 192 -16.64 9.81 -19.13
CA LEU A 192 -17.35 8.91 -18.21
C LEU A 192 -18.55 9.61 -17.56
N PHE A 193 -18.39 10.85 -17.13
CA PHE A 193 -19.48 11.64 -16.56
C PHE A 193 -20.58 12.03 -17.54
N SER A 194 -20.25 12.10 -18.83
CA SER A 194 -21.21 12.43 -19.88
C SER A 194 -21.93 11.22 -20.47
N THR A 195 -21.34 10.01 -20.35
CA THR A 195 -21.83 8.81 -21.06
C THR A 195 -22.31 7.69 -20.14
N GLU A 196 -21.70 7.53 -18.95
CA GLU A 196 -21.99 6.37 -18.08
C GLU A 196 -22.67 6.73 -16.77
N VAL A 197 -22.26 7.82 -16.10
CA VAL A 197 -22.79 8.23 -14.80
C VAL A 197 -22.73 9.73 -14.61
N MET A 198 -23.87 10.35 -14.33
CA MET A 198 -23.89 11.80 -14.03
C MET A 198 -23.11 12.06 -12.72
N PRO A 199 -22.32 13.14 -12.62
CA PRO A 199 -21.57 13.50 -11.41
C PRO A 199 -22.44 13.58 -10.15
N GLU A 200 -23.71 13.98 -10.29
CA GLU A 200 -24.71 14.08 -9.21
C GLU A 200 -25.12 12.71 -8.64
N GLN A 201 -24.80 11.61 -9.32
CA GLN A 201 -25.02 10.24 -8.85
C GLN A 201 -23.79 9.63 -8.18
N VAL A 202 -22.62 10.28 -8.30
CA VAL A 202 -21.34 9.79 -7.76
C VAL A 202 -21.19 10.22 -6.30
N ALA A 203 -21.06 9.23 -5.41
CA ALA A 203 -20.81 9.43 -3.99
C ALA A 203 -19.35 9.72 -3.71
N ALA A 204 -18.44 8.97 -4.34
CA ALA A 204 -17.02 9.03 -4.08
C ALA A 204 -16.17 8.83 -5.34
N VAL A 205 -15.02 9.46 -5.34
CA VAL A 205 -13.87 9.12 -6.18
C VAL A 205 -12.78 8.57 -5.26
N VAL A 206 -12.30 7.35 -5.55
CA VAL A 206 -11.26 6.65 -4.77
C VAL A 206 -9.99 6.59 -5.60
N ILE A 207 -8.87 7.06 -5.04
CA ILE A 207 -7.60 7.11 -5.75
C ILE A 207 -6.41 6.84 -4.82
N GLU A 208 -5.45 6.03 -5.30
CA GLU A 208 -4.10 5.97 -4.73
C GLU A 208 -3.30 7.17 -5.24
N PRO A 209 -2.65 7.99 -4.40
CA PRO A 209 -1.76 9.06 -4.88
C PRO A 209 -0.55 8.55 -5.67
N GLU A 210 -0.16 7.31 -5.42
CA GLU A 210 0.76 6.53 -6.22
C GLU A 210 0.23 5.10 -6.31
N LEU A 211 -0.02 4.61 -7.53
CA LEU A 211 -0.47 3.22 -7.73
C LEU A 211 0.57 2.23 -7.17
N GLY A 212 0.18 1.41 -6.20
CA GLY A 212 1.04 0.38 -5.65
C GLY A 212 1.13 -0.85 -6.56
N GLU A 213 0.13 -1.70 -6.51
CA GLU A 213 0.09 -2.94 -7.31
C GLU A 213 0.01 -2.67 -8.82
N GLY A 214 -0.47 -1.49 -9.22
CA GLY A 214 -0.55 -1.06 -10.62
C GLY A 214 0.80 -0.76 -11.27
N GLY A 215 1.88 -0.62 -10.50
CA GLY A 215 3.21 -0.45 -11.08
C GLY A 215 4.05 0.71 -10.54
N PHE A 216 3.79 1.21 -9.34
CA PHE A 216 4.47 2.35 -8.72
C PHE A 216 4.42 3.60 -9.60
N ILE A 217 3.21 3.94 -10.01
CA ILE A 217 2.95 5.08 -10.90
C ILE A 217 2.43 6.25 -10.07
N PRO A 218 3.22 7.32 -9.86
CA PRO A 218 2.75 8.51 -9.16
C PRO A 218 1.71 9.26 -9.98
N ALA A 219 0.62 9.68 -9.34
CA ALA A 219 -0.30 10.62 -9.94
C ALA A 219 0.37 12.00 -10.06
N PRO A 220 0.42 12.63 -11.24
CA PRO A 220 0.93 13.98 -11.38
C PRO A 220 0.18 14.97 -10.47
N ALA A 221 0.89 15.91 -9.84
CA ALA A 221 0.28 16.90 -8.96
C ALA A 221 -0.85 17.67 -9.66
N ALA A 222 -0.66 18.05 -10.92
CA ALA A 222 -1.66 18.74 -11.73
C ALA A 222 -2.94 17.90 -11.91
N PHE A 223 -2.81 16.57 -12.06
CA PHE A 223 -3.96 15.67 -12.14
C PHE A 223 -4.75 15.66 -10.83
N LEU A 224 -4.07 15.45 -9.70
CA LEU A 224 -4.72 15.42 -8.38
C LEU A 224 -5.40 16.76 -8.03
N GLN A 225 -4.79 17.89 -8.41
CA GLN A 225 -5.38 19.22 -8.23
C GLN A 225 -6.66 19.40 -9.07
N ARG A 226 -6.64 19.00 -10.34
CA ARG A 226 -7.82 19.04 -11.22
C ARG A 226 -8.91 18.10 -10.73
N LEU A 227 -8.55 16.88 -10.32
CA LEU A 227 -9.47 15.90 -9.74
C LEU A 227 -10.14 16.46 -8.48
N ARG A 228 -9.35 17.11 -7.58
CA ARG A 228 -9.90 17.79 -6.40
C ARG A 228 -10.90 18.89 -6.78
N ALA A 229 -10.58 19.72 -7.76
CA ALA A 229 -11.47 20.79 -8.24
C ALA A 229 -12.79 20.22 -8.80
N ILE A 230 -12.72 19.13 -9.58
CA ILE A 230 -13.90 18.44 -10.14
C ILE A 230 -14.75 17.86 -8.99
N THR A 231 -14.17 17.09 -8.08
CA THR A 231 -14.91 16.48 -6.97
C THR A 231 -15.56 17.53 -6.08
N GLN A 232 -14.87 18.64 -5.81
CA GLN A 232 -15.41 19.74 -5.01
C GLN A 232 -16.59 20.43 -5.70
N ARG A 233 -16.49 20.68 -7.02
CA ARG A 233 -17.55 21.31 -7.82
C ARG A 233 -18.85 20.52 -7.78
N HIS A 234 -18.77 19.19 -7.83
CA HIS A 234 -19.93 18.30 -7.88
C HIS A 234 -20.36 17.74 -6.52
N GLY A 235 -19.67 18.12 -5.42
CA GLY A 235 -19.95 17.62 -4.09
C GLY A 235 -19.70 16.11 -3.96
N ILE A 236 -18.72 15.60 -4.70
CA ILE A 236 -18.25 14.21 -4.64
C ILE A 236 -17.19 14.08 -3.54
N VAL A 237 -17.26 13.04 -2.72
CA VAL A 237 -16.26 12.79 -1.68
C VAL A 237 -14.97 12.26 -2.32
N LEU A 238 -13.87 12.99 -2.18
CA LEU A 238 -12.56 12.51 -2.60
C LEU A 238 -11.92 11.66 -1.50
N VAL A 239 -11.69 10.39 -1.81
CA VAL A 239 -11.04 9.40 -0.92
C VAL A 239 -9.63 9.16 -1.38
N ALA A 240 -8.64 9.56 -0.58
CA ALA A 240 -7.25 9.18 -0.79
C ALA A 240 -6.96 7.81 -0.15
N ASP A 241 -6.63 6.83 -0.97
CA ASP A 241 -6.13 5.53 -0.52
C ASP A 241 -4.63 5.63 -0.24
N GLU A 242 -4.30 5.90 1.02
CA GLU A 242 -2.93 6.00 1.52
C GLU A 242 -2.44 4.69 2.18
N VAL A 243 -3.11 3.60 1.90
CA VAL A 243 -2.77 2.29 2.48
C VAL A 243 -1.34 1.88 2.17
N GLN A 244 -0.81 2.19 0.99
CA GLN A 244 0.57 1.88 0.62
C GLN A 244 1.47 3.11 0.57
N SER A 245 0.99 4.26 0.10
CA SER A 245 1.74 5.50 -0.09
C SER A 245 1.97 6.30 1.19
N GLY A 246 1.15 6.06 2.23
CA GLY A 246 1.21 6.79 3.50
C GLY A 246 2.40 6.45 4.39
N PHE A 247 2.45 7.14 5.52
CA PHE A 247 3.46 6.96 6.57
C PHE A 247 4.89 7.07 6.03
N GLY A 248 5.21 8.21 5.42
CA GLY A 248 6.57 8.55 5.01
C GLY A 248 7.09 7.78 3.79
N ARG A 249 6.35 6.80 3.28
CA ARG A 249 6.78 5.93 2.18
C ARG A 249 7.19 6.71 0.94
N THR A 250 6.42 7.75 0.60
CA THR A 250 6.69 8.62 -0.55
C THR A 250 7.59 9.83 -0.22
N GLY A 251 8.19 9.90 0.98
CA GLY A 251 9.01 11.02 1.43
C GLY A 251 8.22 12.18 2.07
N ARG A 252 6.90 12.07 2.13
CA ARG A 252 5.98 12.90 2.92
C ARG A 252 5.11 12.00 3.79
N MET A 253 4.47 12.55 4.83
CA MET A 253 3.60 11.74 5.70
C MET A 253 2.53 11.01 4.88
N PHE A 254 1.91 11.69 3.91
CA PHE A 254 0.94 11.13 2.97
C PHE A 254 1.26 11.53 1.53
N GLY A 255 0.96 10.63 0.58
CA GLY A 255 1.23 10.83 -0.85
C GLY A 255 0.47 12.02 -1.45
N TYR A 256 -0.79 12.27 -1.05
CA TYR A 256 -1.56 13.41 -1.54
C TYR A 256 -0.92 14.77 -1.24
N GLN A 257 -0.04 14.84 -0.24
CA GLN A 257 0.65 16.09 0.13
C GLN A 257 1.63 16.57 -0.95
N HIS A 258 2.06 15.69 -1.88
CA HIS A 258 2.88 16.10 -3.03
C HIS A 258 2.12 17.01 -3.99
N ALA A 259 0.79 16.89 -4.04
CA ALA A 259 -0.06 17.74 -4.86
C ALA A 259 -0.65 18.95 -4.11
N ALA A 260 -0.36 19.09 -2.81
CA ALA A 260 -0.91 20.16 -1.96
C ALA A 260 -2.45 20.23 -2.01
N ILE A 261 -3.12 19.08 -2.05
CA ILE A 261 -4.59 18.96 -1.97
C ILE A 261 -5.03 18.49 -0.59
N GLU A 262 -6.31 18.68 -0.28
CA GLU A 262 -6.96 18.16 0.92
C GLU A 262 -8.07 17.19 0.50
N PRO A 263 -7.89 15.85 0.63
CA PRO A 263 -8.96 14.90 0.41
C PRO A 263 -10.05 15.03 1.50
N ASP A 264 -11.23 14.50 1.24
CA ASP A 264 -12.32 14.51 2.20
C ASP A 264 -12.21 13.35 3.19
N LEU A 265 -11.72 12.20 2.72
CA LEU A 265 -11.40 11.02 3.50
C LEU A 265 -10.00 10.52 3.14
N VAL A 266 -9.27 10.03 4.15
CA VAL A 266 -7.97 9.37 3.99
C VAL A 266 -8.06 7.97 4.59
N VAL A 267 -7.74 6.96 3.79
CA VAL A 267 -7.70 5.56 4.25
C VAL A 267 -6.25 5.15 4.51
N MET A 268 -6.00 4.62 5.68
CA MET A 268 -4.67 4.26 6.19
C MET A 268 -4.67 2.80 6.63
N ALA A 269 -3.56 2.08 6.41
CA ALA A 269 -3.31 0.73 6.94
C ALA A 269 -1.81 0.42 6.89
N LYS A 270 -1.45 -0.84 6.63
CA LYS A 270 -0.05 -1.30 6.43
C LYS A 270 0.90 -0.74 7.48
N SER A 271 1.67 0.30 7.15
CA SER A 271 2.69 0.89 8.04
C SER A 271 2.12 1.55 9.30
N LEU A 272 0.81 1.72 9.38
CA LEU A 272 0.12 2.28 10.55
C LEU A 272 0.47 1.54 11.85
N ALA A 273 0.57 0.20 11.83
CA ALA A 273 0.74 -0.61 13.04
C ALA A 273 1.89 -1.63 12.94
N ALA A 274 2.91 -1.38 12.10
CA ALA A 274 4.15 -2.17 12.01
C ALA A 274 3.93 -3.69 11.93
N GLY A 275 2.91 -4.14 11.18
CA GLY A 275 2.61 -5.55 10.94
C GLY A 275 1.41 -6.09 11.72
N LEU A 276 0.90 -5.41 12.75
CA LEU A 276 -0.37 -5.77 13.37
C LEU A 276 -1.54 -5.31 12.49
N PRO A 277 -2.62 -6.14 12.37
CA PRO A 277 -3.78 -5.80 11.55
C PRO A 277 -4.51 -4.55 12.09
N LEU A 278 -4.43 -3.46 11.34
CA LEU A 278 -5.11 -2.20 11.65
C LEU A 278 -5.29 -1.38 10.38
N SER A 279 -6.43 -0.73 10.26
CA SER A 279 -6.68 0.35 9.32
C SER A 279 -7.50 1.45 9.94
N ALA A 280 -7.46 2.62 9.34
CA ALA A 280 -8.23 3.78 9.76
C ALA A 280 -8.86 4.48 8.56
N VAL A 281 -10.04 5.03 8.74
CA VAL A 281 -10.62 6.07 7.90
C VAL A 281 -10.63 7.36 8.70
N VAL A 282 -9.95 8.37 8.21
CA VAL A 282 -9.89 9.70 8.81
C VAL A 282 -10.51 10.69 7.84
N GLY A 283 -11.40 11.54 8.32
CA GLY A 283 -12.06 12.48 7.43
C GLY A 283 -12.76 13.62 8.14
N LYS A 284 -13.26 14.56 7.35
CA LYS A 284 -13.99 15.74 7.83
C LYS A 284 -15.16 15.34 8.70
N ALA A 285 -15.29 15.94 9.88
CA ALA A 285 -16.29 15.56 10.88
C ALA A 285 -17.74 15.46 10.33
N PRO A 286 -18.23 16.41 9.49
CA PRO A 286 -19.60 16.29 8.94
C PRO A 286 -19.80 15.07 8.04
N ILE A 287 -18.74 14.61 7.34
CA ILE A 287 -18.78 13.42 6.49
C ILE A 287 -18.73 12.16 7.36
N MET A 288 -17.83 12.15 8.34
CA MET A 288 -17.64 11.01 9.24
C MET A 288 -18.87 10.75 10.15
N ASP A 289 -19.65 11.76 10.48
CA ASP A 289 -20.86 11.68 11.31
C ASP A 289 -22.13 11.38 10.51
N ALA A 290 -22.08 11.27 9.19
CA ALA A 290 -23.24 10.99 8.36
C ALA A 290 -23.87 9.60 8.53
N PRO A 291 -23.13 8.51 8.79
CA PRO A 291 -23.70 7.23 9.15
C PRO A 291 -24.46 7.29 10.48
N LEU A 292 -25.57 6.56 10.57
CA LEU A 292 -26.32 6.46 11.83
C LEU A 292 -25.50 5.72 12.91
N PRO A 293 -25.76 5.99 14.20
CA PRO A 293 -25.16 5.22 15.29
C PRO A 293 -25.30 3.71 15.08
N GLY A 294 -24.19 2.98 15.22
CA GLY A 294 -24.13 1.54 14.94
C GLY A 294 -23.92 1.18 13.45
N GLY A 295 -23.91 2.16 12.53
CA GLY A 295 -23.71 1.92 11.10
C GLY A 295 -22.26 1.59 10.69
N LEU A 296 -21.31 1.90 11.56
CA LEU A 296 -19.87 1.59 11.38
C LEU A 296 -19.39 0.72 12.52
N GLY A 297 -18.38 -0.13 12.26
CA GLY A 297 -17.74 -0.93 13.28
C GLY A 297 -17.26 -2.28 12.78
N GLY A 298 -16.69 -3.04 13.70
CA GLY A 298 -16.19 -4.41 13.50
C GLY A 298 -15.64 -4.94 14.81
N THR A 299 -15.87 -6.21 15.10
CA THR A 299 -15.48 -6.84 16.37
C THR A 299 -14.02 -6.60 16.74
N TYR A 300 -13.11 -6.65 15.75
CA TYR A 300 -11.66 -6.52 15.94
C TYR A 300 -11.09 -5.15 15.54
N GLY A 301 -11.91 -4.28 14.96
CA GLY A 301 -11.48 -2.96 14.51
C GLY A 301 -10.91 -2.12 15.66
N GLY A 302 -9.69 -1.62 15.49
CA GLY A 302 -8.98 -0.88 16.52
C GLY A 302 -8.59 -1.74 17.73
N ASN A 303 -8.18 -3.00 17.52
CA ASN A 303 -7.71 -3.88 18.60
C ASN A 303 -6.68 -3.15 19.49
N PRO A 304 -6.74 -3.31 20.85
CA PRO A 304 -5.85 -2.58 21.78
C PRO A 304 -4.37 -2.75 21.51
N LEU A 305 -3.93 -3.97 21.13
CA LEU A 305 -2.52 -4.24 20.81
C LEU A 305 -2.10 -3.51 19.52
N ALA A 306 -2.98 -3.50 18.52
CA ALA A 306 -2.72 -2.81 17.27
C ALA A 306 -2.73 -1.28 17.45
N CYS A 307 -3.61 -0.74 18.31
CA CYS A 307 -3.60 0.69 18.68
C CYS A 307 -2.31 1.07 19.42
N ALA A 308 -1.86 0.27 20.38
CA ALA A 308 -0.60 0.51 21.09
C ALA A 308 0.60 0.44 20.15
N SER A 309 0.61 -0.51 19.21
CA SER A 309 1.61 -0.57 18.15
C SER A 309 1.61 0.70 17.30
N ALA A 310 0.44 1.14 16.85
CA ALA A 310 0.31 2.31 15.99
C ALA A 310 0.74 3.60 16.69
N LEU A 311 0.38 3.78 17.98
CA LEU A 311 0.86 4.92 18.79
C LEU A 311 2.39 4.93 18.84
N ALA A 312 3.02 3.79 19.13
CA ALA A 312 4.47 3.66 19.15
C ALA A 312 5.10 3.88 17.76
N VAL A 313 4.44 3.47 16.67
CA VAL A 313 4.87 3.78 15.30
C VAL A 313 4.91 5.29 15.08
N LEU A 314 3.86 6.01 15.50
CA LEU A 314 3.82 7.47 15.36
C LEU A 314 4.94 8.15 16.19
N ASP A 315 5.25 7.64 17.38
CA ASP A 315 6.38 8.13 18.18
C ASP A 315 7.71 7.94 17.44
N VAL A 316 7.95 6.77 16.84
CA VAL A 316 9.15 6.48 16.05
C VAL A 316 9.24 7.40 14.83
N PHE A 317 8.12 7.63 14.13
CA PHE A 317 8.07 8.54 12.99
C PHE A 317 8.51 9.95 13.35
N GLU A 318 8.05 10.47 14.50
CA GLU A 318 8.40 11.78 14.99
C GLU A 318 9.87 11.83 15.48
N ALA A 319 10.25 10.88 16.35
CA ALA A 319 11.57 10.85 16.99
C ALA A 319 12.72 10.64 15.99
N GLU A 320 12.51 9.83 14.95
CA GLU A 320 13.53 9.48 13.95
C GLU A 320 13.38 10.25 12.63
N GLY A 321 12.37 11.09 12.48
CA GLY A 321 12.14 11.85 11.25
C GLY A 321 11.91 10.99 10.02
N LEU A 322 11.16 9.89 10.15
CA LEU A 322 11.09 8.84 9.13
C LEU A 322 10.57 9.32 7.77
N ALA A 323 9.74 10.36 7.72
CA ALA A 323 9.30 10.92 6.44
C ALA A 323 10.48 11.54 5.65
N ALA A 324 11.33 12.30 6.34
CA ALA A 324 12.54 12.87 5.73
C ALA A 324 13.56 11.77 5.35
N ARG A 325 13.69 10.73 6.17
CA ARG A 325 14.51 9.56 5.81
C ARG A 325 13.97 8.83 4.57
N GLY A 326 12.65 8.71 4.44
CA GLY A 326 12.01 8.15 3.25
C GLY A 326 12.36 8.93 1.97
N ALA A 327 12.41 10.26 2.04
CA ALA A 327 12.90 11.10 0.93
C ALA A 327 14.38 10.83 0.62
N ALA A 328 15.26 10.83 1.64
CA ALA A 328 16.70 10.61 1.46
C ALA A 328 17.03 9.21 0.88
N ILE A 329 16.35 8.17 1.38
CA ILE A 329 16.46 6.81 0.83
C ILE A 329 16.00 6.79 -0.62
N GLY A 330 14.90 7.49 -0.93
CA GLY A 330 14.39 7.63 -2.28
C GLY A 330 15.39 8.27 -3.23
N ASP A 331 16.03 9.36 -2.83
CA ASP A 331 17.05 10.06 -3.64
C ASP A 331 18.25 9.15 -3.90
N GLN A 332 18.74 8.44 -2.88
CA GLN A 332 19.84 7.49 -3.02
C GLN A 332 19.50 6.34 -4.00
N LEU A 333 18.33 5.72 -3.82
CA LEU A 333 17.87 4.65 -4.70
C LEU A 333 17.67 5.14 -6.13
N ARG A 334 17.00 6.28 -6.33
CA ARG A 334 16.72 6.85 -7.65
C ARG A 334 18.01 7.12 -8.42
N GLY A 335 19.00 7.76 -7.78
CA GLY A 335 20.30 8.02 -8.41
C GLY A 335 20.98 6.74 -8.88
N ALA A 336 20.96 5.69 -8.06
CA ALA A 336 21.54 4.40 -8.40
C ALA A 336 20.76 3.68 -9.52
N LEU A 337 19.43 3.70 -9.48
CA LEU A 337 18.58 3.07 -10.51
C LEU A 337 18.69 3.77 -11.86
N LEU A 338 18.76 5.10 -11.91
CA LEU A 338 19.00 5.86 -13.14
C LEU A 338 20.40 5.56 -13.73
N SER A 339 21.41 5.45 -12.87
CA SER A 339 22.75 5.02 -13.30
C SER A 339 22.76 3.59 -13.87
N LEU A 340 21.96 2.68 -13.31
CA LEU A 340 21.79 1.33 -13.82
C LEU A 340 21.03 1.33 -15.15
N GLN A 341 19.93 2.09 -15.28
CA GLN A 341 19.17 2.24 -16.51
C GLN A 341 20.03 2.70 -17.68
N ALA A 342 20.94 3.67 -17.47
CA ALA A 342 21.84 4.17 -18.51
C ALA A 342 22.75 3.07 -19.09
N ARG A 343 23.00 1.98 -18.35
CA ARG A 343 23.85 0.84 -18.74
C ARG A 343 23.05 -0.39 -19.17
N VAL A 344 21.74 -0.42 -18.87
CA VAL A 344 20.89 -1.57 -19.09
C VAL A 344 19.61 -1.15 -19.84
N PRO A 345 19.63 -1.16 -21.19
CA PRO A 345 18.49 -0.72 -22.01
C PRO A 345 17.17 -1.46 -21.74
N ALA A 346 17.23 -2.67 -21.17
CA ALA A 346 16.03 -3.42 -20.76
C ALA A 346 15.30 -2.79 -19.56
N ILE A 347 15.90 -1.81 -18.85
CA ILE A 347 15.22 -0.96 -17.89
C ILE A 347 14.59 0.21 -18.65
N GLY A 348 13.33 0.09 -19.02
CA GLY A 348 12.61 1.08 -19.81
C GLY A 348 12.27 2.33 -19.01
N ASP A 349 11.93 2.17 -17.73
CA ASP A 349 11.57 3.30 -16.85
C ASP A 349 12.04 3.10 -15.41
N VAL A 350 12.33 4.23 -14.72
CA VAL A 350 12.62 4.31 -13.28
C VAL A 350 11.69 5.33 -12.68
N ARG A 351 10.74 4.90 -11.85
CA ARG A 351 9.69 5.77 -11.32
C ARG A 351 9.34 5.52 -9.87
N GLY A 352 8.46 6.35 -9.30
CA GLY A 352 7.96 6.32 -7.94
C GLY A 352 8.32 7.57 -7.15
N LEU A 353 7.91 7.67 -5.89
CA LEU A 353 8.17 8.78 -4.97
C LEU A 353 8.85 8.30 -3.69
N GLY A 354 9.81 9.07 -3.17
CA GLY A 354 10.53 8.72 -1.94
C GLY A 354 11.08 7.30 -1.99
N ALA A 355 10.87 6.53 -0.93
CA ALA A 355 11.31 5.13 -0.82
C ALA A 355 10.31 4.11 -1.44
N MET A 356 9.41 4.55 -2.32
CA MET A 356 8.52 3.73 -3.13
C MET A 356 8.96 3.81 -4.59
N LEU A 357 9.98 3.03 -4.98
CA LEU A 357 10.59 3.11 -6.30
C LEU A 357 10.52 1.77 -7.04
N ALA A 358 10.47 1.85 -8.36
CA ALA A 358 10.46 0.68 -9.22
C ALA A 358 11.27 0.90 -10.50
N ILE A 359 11.69 -0.23 -11.10
CA ILE A 359 12.18 -0.32 -12.47
C ILE A 359 11.18 -1.12 -13.31
N GLU A 360 10.86 -0.62 -14.49
CA GLU A 360 10.05 -1.34 -15.47
C GLU A 360 10.95 -2.01 -16.49
N LEU A 361 10.72 -3.32 -16.71
CA LEU A 361 11.50 -4.16 -17.60
C LEU A 361 10.81 -4.28 -18.95
N VAL A 362 11.55 -4.02 -20.01
CA VAL A 362 11.05 -4.09 -21.39
C VAL A 362 11.97 -4.96 -22.25
N ALA A 363 11.34 -5.74 -23.13
CA ALA A 363 12.05 -6.55 -24.12
C ALA A 363 12.63 -5.68 -25.25
N ASP A 364 11.92 -4.59 -25.57
CA ASP A 364 12.34 -3.62 -26.58
C ASP A 364 12.04 -2.19 -26.08
N PRO A 365 13.08 -1.35 -25.88
CA PRO A 365 12.91 0.03 -25.44
C PRO A 365 12.07 0.91 -26.39
N ALA A 366 12.07 0.63 -27.69
CA ALA A 366 11.35 1.43 -28.65
C ALA A 366 9.83 1.20 -28.61
N THR A 367 9.43 -0.06 -28.47
CA THR A 367 8.00 -0.46 -28.38
C THR A 367 7.50 -0.51 -26.93
N LYS A 368 8.38 -0.50 -25.95
CA LYS A 368 8.10 -0.68 -24.52
C LYS A 368 7.40 -2.02 -24.24
N ALA A 369 7.62 -3.05 -25.08
CA ALA A 369 7.05 -4.37 -24.90
C ALA A 369 7.48 -4.94 -23.54
N PRO A 370 6.54 -5.36 -22.64
CA PRO A 370 6.88 -5.77 -21.27
C PRO A 370 7.67 -7.08 -21.23
N ASP A 371 8.67 -7.18 -20.35
CA ASP A 371 9.45 -8.40 -20.11
C ASP A 371 9.24 -8.94 -18.69
N ALA A 372 8.16 -9.71 -18.51
CA ALA A 372 7.83 -10.35 -17.24
C ALA A 372 8.78 -11.49 -16.87
N GLU A 373 9.41 -12.13 -17.85
CA GLU A 373 10.36 -13.23 -17.62
C GLU A 373 11.69 -12.69 -17.10
N LEU A 374 12.20 -11.60 -17.68
CA LEU A 374 13.37 -10.92 -17.16
C LEU A 374 13.13 -10.42 -15.72
N ALA A 375 11.97 -9.83 -15.45
CA ALA A 375 11.60 -9.42 -14.10
C ALA A 375 11.63 -10.61 -13.10
N GLN A 376 11.13 -11.79 -13.51
CA GLN A 376 11.18 -12.98 -12.66
C GLN A 376 12.61 -13.46 -12.43
N ARG A 377 13.44 -13.52 -13.49
CA ARG A 377 14.85 -13.90 -13.36
C ARG A 377 15.61 -12.95 -12.42
N ILE A 378 15.33 -11.64 -12.48
CA ILE A 378 15.93 -10.66 -11.57
C ILE A 378 15.52 -10.92 -10.12
N ILE A 379 14.23 -11.17 -9.85
CA ILE A 379 13.70 -11.48 -8.51
C ILE A 379 14.41 -12.72 -7.94
N ASP A 380 14.56 -13.78 -8.72
CA ASP A 380 15.20 -15.02 -8.28
C ASP A 380 16.71 -14.81 -8.05
N ALA A 381 17.39 -14.14 -8.98
CA ALA A 381 18.81 -13.81 -8.85
C ALA A 381 19.10 -12.87 -7.65
N ALA A 382 18.19 -11.95 -7.33
CA ALA A 382 18.30 -11.08 -6.17
C ALA A 382 18.13 -11.88 -4.86
N ARG A 383 17.11 -12.75 -4.77
CA ARG A 383 16.91 -13.66 -3.62
C ARG A 383 18.16 -14.51 -3.37
N ASP A 384 18.76 -15.08 -4.42
CA ASP A 384 19.94 -15.94 -4.28
C ASP A 384 21.15 -15.17 -3.75
N ARG A 385 21.18 -13.85 -4.00
CA ARG A 385 22.17 -12.89 -3.47
C ARG A 385 21.80 -12.26 -2.14
N GLY A 386 20.72 -12.75 -1.50
CA GLY A 386 20.26 -12.28 -0.20
C GLY A 386 19.51 -10.95 -0.24
N LEU A 387 18.82 -10.62 -1.34
CA LEU A 387 17.93 -9.46 -1.44
C LEU A 387 16.52 -9.91 -1.81
N LEU A 388 15.54 -9.57 -0.97
CA LEU A 388 14.13 -9.85 -1.27
C LEU A 388 13.48 -8.67 -1.98
N LEU A 389 12.87 -8.93 -3.11
CA LEU A 389 12.17 -7.98 -3.96
C LEU A 389 10.81 -8.54 -4.40
N LEU A 390 9.92 -7.67 -4.87
CA LEU A 390 8.63 -8.04 -5.42
C LEU A 390 8.47 -7.46 -6.81
N LYS A 391 7.59 -8.07 -7.61
CA LYS A 391 7.12 -7.51 -8.87
C LYS A 391 5.66 -7.06 -8.77
N CYS A 392 5.27 -6.12 -9.61
CA CYS A 392 3.92 -5.60 -9.74
C CYS A 392 3.64 -5.17 -11.18
N GLY A 393 2.57 -4.41 -11.36
CA GLY A 393 2.09 -3.98 -12.68
C GLY A 393 1.23 -5.03 -13.37
N PRO A 394 0.36 -4.62 -14.31
CA PRO A 394 -0.57 -5.51 -15.01
C PRO A 394 0.15 -6.61 -15.79
N HIS A 395 1.36 -6.32 -16.29
CA HIS A 395 2.19 -7.26 -17.04
C HIS A 395 3.24 -7.97 -16.19
N LYS A 396 3.32 -7.68 -14.85
CA LYS A 396 4.29 -8.27 -13.91
C LYS A 396 5.76 -8.08 -14.33
N ASN A 397 6.05 -7.02 -15.06
CA ASN A 397 7.37 -6.62 -15.55
C ASN A 397 8.01 -5.47 -14.73
N VAL A 398 7.37 -5.06 -13.64
CA VAL A 398 7.86 -3.98 -12.77
C VAL A 398 8.44 -4.58 -11.50
N VAL A 399 9.73 -4.36 -11.25
CA VAL A 399 10.42 -4.75 -10.01
C VAL A 399 10.41 -3.57 -9.06
N ARG A 400 9.81 -3.76 -7.87
CA ARG A 400 9.60 -2.71 -6.88
C ARG A 400 10.52 -2.85 -5.67
N LEU A 401 10.93 -1.69 -5.14
CA LEU A 401 11.79 -1.55 -3.99
C LEU A 401 11.04 -0.81 -2.88
N LEU A 402 10.93 -1.44 -1.73
CA LEU A 402 10.22 -0.95 -0.54
C LEU A 402 11.09 -1.19 0.71
N PRO A 403 12.33 -0.64 0.79
CA PRO A 403 13.12 -0.81 2.00
C PRO A 403 12.40 -0.20 3.20
N PRO A 404 12.64 -0.69 4.43
CA PRO A 404 12.26 0.04 5.64
C PRO A 404 12.83 1.46 5.65
N LEU A 405 12.10 2.43 6.19
CA LEU A 405 12.59 3.82 6.29
C LEU A 405 13.67 3.99 7.37
N THR A 406 13.85 2.96 8.19
CA THR A 406 14.93 2.84 9.16
C THR A 406 16.24 2.28 8.56
N ALA A 407 16.24 1.89 7.27
CA ALA A 407 17.43 1.40 6.59
C ALA A 407 18.58 2.42 6.65
N SER A 408 19.80 1.94 6.91
CA SER A 408 20.97 2.81 6.86
C SER A 408 21.40 3.07 5.40
N PRO A 409 22.16 4.14 5.12
CA PRO A 409 22.71 4.38 3.79
C PRO A 409 23.55 3.21 3.26
N GLU A 410 24.27 2.50 4.16
CA GLU A 410 25.10 1.34 3.84
C GLU A 410 24.21 0.15 3.44
N GLU A 411 23.10 -0.08 4.15
CA GLU A 411 22.15 -1.14 3.81
C GLU A 411 21.46 -0.86 2.48
N VAL A 412 21.09 0.40 2.21
CA VAL A 412 20.55 0.81 0.90
C VAL A 412 21.59 0.57 -0.19
N THR A 413 22.84 0.97 0.01
CA THR A 413 23.96 0.73 -0.93
C THR A 413 24.17 -0.76 -1.18
N ALA A 414 24.18 -1.58 -0.14
CA ALA A 414 24.30 -3.03 -0.26
C ALA A 414 23.14 -3.66 -1.03
N GLY A 415 21.91 -3.20 -0.79
CA GLY A 415 20.72 -3.64 -1.52
C GLY A 415 20.80 -3.30 -3.00
N VAL A 416 21.20 -2.08 -3.34
CA VAL A 416 21.42 -1.64 -4.73
C VAL A 416 22.50 -2.49 -5.41
N ALA A 417 23.63 -2.74 -4.75
CA ALA A 417 24.71 -3.56 -5.32
C ALA A 417 24.23 -5.01 -5.62
N ARG A 418 23.42 -5.59 -4.72
CA ARG A 418 22.81 -6.92 -4.93
C ARG A 418 21.81 -6.90 -6.09
N LEU A 419 21.00 -5.85 -6.21
CA LEU A 419 20.06 -5.67 -7.34
C LEU A 419 20.83 -5.54 -8.66
N GLU A 420 21.85 -4.69 -8.72
CA GLU A 420 22.69 -4.52 -9.93
C GLU A 420 23.29 -5.86 -10.36
N ALA A 421 23.91 -6.59 -9.43
CA ALA A 421 24.45 -7.92 -9.71
C ALA A 421 23.41 -8.91 -10.20
N ALA A 422 22.16 -8.83 -9.67
CA ALA A 422 21.04 -9.66 -10.10
C ALA A 422 20.58 -9.30 -11.52
N VAL A 423 20.47 -8.01 -11.84
CA VAL A 423 20.08 -7.51 -13.17
C VAL A 423 21.11 -7.94 -14.23
N LEU A 424 22.40 -7.81 -13.93
CA LEU A 424 23.46 -8.20 -14.87
C LEU A 424 23.49 -9.72 -15.09
N ALA A 425 23.30 -10.52 -14.05
CA ALA A 425 23.26 -11.98 -14.15
C ALA A 425 22.01 -12.50 -14.88
N ALA A 426 20.86 -11.85 -14.73
CA ALA A 426 19.59 -12.27 -15.34
C ALA A 426 19.54 -12.04 -16.87
N ARG A 427 20.48 -11.30 -17.43
CA ARG A 427 20.61 -11.01 -18.89
C ARG A 427 21.42 -12.07 -19.66
N LEU A 428 22.11 -12.91 -18.93
CA LEU A 428 22.86 -14.04 -19.51
C LEU A 428 21.95 -15.27 -19.69
#